data_87890e721aef682ffbbb03416e41e33f
#
_entry.id   87890e721aef682ffbbb03416e41e33f
#
_cell.length_a   1.000
_cell.length_b   1.000
_cell.length_c   1.000
_cell.angle_alpha   90.00
_cell.angle_beta   90.00
_cell.angle_gamma   90.00
#
_symmetry.space_group_name_H-M   'P 1'
#
loop_
_entity.id
_entity.type
_entity.pdbx_description
1 polymer ?
#
loop_
_entity_poly.entity_id
_entity_poly.type
_entity_poly.pdbx_seq_one_letter_code
_entity_poly.pdbx_strand_id
1 'polypeptide(L)'
;MIYRSLFATVCITTSALGLTADELQSFINEAVKSEKGSEVVIPPGKHLLEHSLVIQNAKKLRIVGLDAETTVLQLPPLAFAEVADAAKAGDTAIRVKRHQSFRPGMQLHIEADGAVDSFTKKPKPYHLAKIAKIEGNTLHLVQPLDFPAPSGTLIRDPQAPNIFEIRGKTEDVQISKLTLDGGRVEGDPPVRGHVQLCGIFAQGPYSYEKGPTGPPVKNLHIERCFIQNCHGRGIALYACENALIENCTIRDTSDEAIDFDHFTTRSIARHNHIARSLIGVELNDAIACTVEQNDFLACQTGINLWRWCKQPGLNEKNIIRDNQFDQTRSNAVQIASNTAQNSVIGNVITASGKNGIILNGEGQIVKGNQISGSGLKDLAVQAGKHEITP
;
A
#
# COMPACT_ATOMS: atom_id res chain seq x y z
N MET A 1 -28.74 -27.91 -0.25
CA MET A 1 -27.52 -28.75 -0.34
C MET A 1 -26.35 -27.90 0.11
N ILE A 2 -25.83 -28.13 1.31
CA ILE A 2 -24.69 -27.37 1.86
C ILE A 2 -23.44 -28.05 1.28
N TYR A 3 -22.79 -27.44 0.29
CA TYR A 3 -21.45 -27.85 -0.14
C TYR A 3 -20.47 -27.49 0.98
N ARG A 4 -20.15 -28.42 1.85
CA ARG A 4 -18.92 -28.36 2.65
C ARG A 4 -17.78 -28.65 1.69
N SER A 5 -17.10 -27.61 1.20
CA SER A 5 -15.79 -27.76 0.56
C SER A 5 -14.80 -28.30 1.61
N LEU A 6 -14.29 -29.51 1.39
CA LEU A 6 -13.23 -30.09 2.23
C LEU A 6 -11.91 -29.33 1.95
N PHE A 7 -11.69 -28.24 2.68
CA PHE A 7 -10.37 -27.66 2.79
C PHE A 7 -9.56 -28.45 3.83
N ALA A 8 -8.30 -28.73 3.56
CA ALA A 8 -7.39 -29.21 4.59
C ALA A 8 -7.13 -28.04 5.56
N THR A 9 -7.61 -28.16 6.79
CA THR A 9 -7.45 -27.09 7.79
C THR A 9 -6.20 -27.36 8.60
N VAL A 10 -5.27 -26.43 8.61
CA VAL A 10 -4.12 -26.38 9.51
C VAL A 10 -4.55 -25.59 10.74
N CYS A 11 -4.97 -26.26 11.81
CA CYS A 11 -5.25 -25.63 13.09
C CYS A 11 -3.96 -25.49 13.91
N ILE A 12 -3.67 -24.26 14.30
CA ILE A 12 -2.49 -23.91 15.08
C ILE A 12 -2.88 -23.86 16.56
N THR A 13 -2.23 -24.67 17.41
CA THR A 13 -2.38 -24.60 18.85
C THR A 13 -1.45 -23.55 19.43
N THR A 14 -1.98 -22.60 20.21
CA THR A 14 -1.27 -21.41 20.68
C THR A 14 -0.26 -21.69 21.79
N SER A 15 0.90 -21.01 21.71
CA SER A 15 1.67 -20.57 22.87
C SER A 15 1.17 -19.19 23.34
N ALA A 16 1.28 -18.87 24.62
CA ALA A 16 0.83 -17.61 25.20
C ALA A 16 1.56 -16.36 24.68
N LEU A 17 2.59 -16.50 23.86
CA LEU A 17 3.50 -15.45 23.37
C LEU A 17 3.23 -15.01 21.93
N GLY A 18 2.23 -15.53 21.24
CA GLY A 18 2.03 -15.32 19.80
C GLY A 18 2.97 -16.24 18.96
N LEU A 19 2.71 -16.27 17.65
CA LEU A 19 3.52 -17.01 16.69
C LEU A 19 4.58 -16.09 16.08
N THR A 20 5.73 -16.62 15.78
CA THR A 20 6.78 -15.94 15.04
C THR A 20 6.47 -15.88 13.54
N ALA A 21 7.15 -15.01 12.81
CA ALA A 21 7.02 -14.93 11.35
C ALA A 21 7.41 -16.26 10.67
N ASP A 22 8.46 -16.94 11.17
CA ASP A 22 8.92 -18.24 10.64
C ASP A 22 7.88 -19.34 10.83
N GLU A 23 7.23 -19.41 12.00
CA GLU A 23 6.17 -20.38 12.27
C GLU A 23 4.97 -20.14 11.34
N LEU A 24 4.50 -18.89 11.22
CA LEU A 24 3.42 -18.53 10.32
C LEU A 24 3.77 -18.83 8.85
N GLN A 25 5.00 -18.51 8.43
CA GLN A 25 5.49 -18.81 7.08
C GLN A 25 5.54 -20.32 6.81
N SER A 26 5.93 -21.10 7.80
CA SER A 26 5.94 -22.58 7.69
C SER A 26 4.54 -23.13 7.45
N PHE A 27 3.52 -22.66 8.18
CA PHE A 27 2.13 -23.06 7.95
C PHE A 27 1.60 -22.66 6.58
N ILE A 28 1.94 -21.44 6.13
CA ILE A 28 1.58 -20.98 4.78
C ILE A 28 2.24 -21.87 3.72
N ASN A 29 3.52 -22.18 3.87
CA ASN A 29 4.25 -23.02 2.93
C ASN A 29 3.68 -24.45 2.83
N GLU A 30 3.24 -25.04 3.94
CA GLU A 30 2.56 -26.34 3.93
C GLU A 30 1.17 -26.23 3.25
N ALA A 31 0.42 -25.17 3.56
CA ALA A 31 -0.90 -24.96 2.98
C ALA A 31 -0.85 -24.76 1.45
N VAL A 32 0.15 -24.06 0.93
CA VAL A 32 0.34 -23.82 -0.51
C VAL A 32 0.58 -25.10 -1.30
N LYS A 33 1.09 -26.18 -0.69
CA LYS A 33 1.32 -27.47 -1.36
C LYS A 33 0.03 -28.21 -1.72
N SER A 34 -1.11 -27.81 -1.16
CA SER A 34 -2.39 -28.48 -1.38
C SER A 34 -3.06 -28.04 -2.68
N GLU A 35 -3.18 -28.93 -3.65
CA GLU A 35 -3.91 -28.68 -4.89
C GLU A 35 -5.43 -28.59 -4.71
N LYS A 36 -5.98 -29.16 -3.64
CA LYS A 36 -7.44 -29.16 -3.35
C LYS A 36 -7.92 -27.89 -2.66
N GLY A 37 -6.99 -27.04 -2.23
CA GLY A 37 -7.24 -25.88 -1.41
C GLY A 37 -6.96 -26.15 0.06
N SER A 38 -6.63 -25.07 0.79
CA SER A 38 -6.24 -25.14 2.19
C SER A 38 -6.65 -23.89 2.95
N GLU A 39 -6.75 -24.03 4.25
CA GLU A 39 -7.03 -22.93 5.17
C GLU A 39 -6.00 -22.90 6.29
N VAL A 40 -5.40 -21.73 6.49
CA VAL A 40 -4.54 -21.43 7.65
C VAL A 40 -5.34 -20.56 8.60
N VAL A 41 -5.67 -21.09 9.76
CA VAL A 41 -6.37 -20.34 10.81
C VAL A 41 -5.33 -19.78 11.77
N ILE A 42 -5.20 -18.45 11.80
CA ILE A 42 -4.29 -17.76 12.72
C ILE A 42 -5.02 -17.54 14.04
N PRO A 43 -4.47 -18.01 15.17
CA PRO A 43 -5.12 -17.88 16.48
C PRO A 43 -5.12 -16.42 16.96
N PRO A 44 -5.97 -16.07 17.94
CA PRO A 44 -5.89 -14.80 18.62
C PRO A 44 -4.52 -14.57 19.25
N GLY A 45 -4.08 -13.33 19.23
CA GLY A 45 -2.80 -12.91 19.77
C GLY A 45 -2.16 -11.82 18.93
N LYS A 46 -1.08 -11.28 19.46
CA LYS A 46 -0.23 -10.32 18.76
C LYS A 46 1.00 -11.04 18.25
N HIS A 47 1.06 -11.20 16.93
CA HIS A 47 2.12 -11.88 16.22
C HIS A 47 3.07 -10.85 15.63
N LEU A 48 4.28 -10.75 16.18
CA LEU A 48 5.31 -9.81 15.69
C LEU A 48 6.05 -10.42 14.52
N LEU A 49 6.03 -9.71 13.39
CA LEU A 49 6.62 -10.18 12.13
C LEU A 49 7.95 -9.49 11.86
N GLU A 50 9.05 -10.20 11.98
CA GLU A 50 10.38 -9.68 11.64
C GLU A 50 10.65 -9.65 10.12
N HIS A 51 9.86 -10.35 9.33
CA HIS A 51 9.89 -10.38 7.88
C HIS A 51 8.51 -10.60 7.29
N SER A 52 8.36 -10.36 6.00
CA SER A 52 7.11 -10.57 5.27
C SER A 52 6.66 -12.03 5.27
N LEU A 53 5.34 -12.23 5.35
CA LEU A 53 4.72 -13.53 5.06
C LEU A 53 4.51 -13.62 3.55
N VAL A 54 5.23 -14.55 2.91
CA VAL A 54 5.24 -14.70 1.44
C VAL A 54 4.27 -15.78 0.99
N ILE A 55 3.34 -15.41 0.12
CA ILE A 55 2.40 -16.31 -0.56
C ILE A 55 2.81 -16.37 -2.04
N GLN A 56 3.36 -17.49 -2.46
CA GLN A 56 3.86 -17.64 -3.83
C GLN A 56 3.32 -18.90 -4.49
N ASN A 57 2.80 -18.74 -5.71
CA ASN A 57 2.24 -19.84 -6.50
C ASN A 57 1.09 -20.60 -5.81
N ALA A 58 0.36 -19.94 -4.93
CA ALA A 58 -0.74 -20.52 -4.18
C ALA A 58 -2.00 -20.64 -5.06
N LYS A 59 -2.80 -21.68 -4.79
CA LYS A 59 -4.12 -21.85 -5.36
C LYS A 59 -5.12 -22.20 -4.28
N LYS A 60 -6.26 -21.51 -4.26
CA LYS A 60 -7.36 -21.77 -3.32
C LYS A 60 -6.90 -21.79 -1.86
N LEU A 61 -6.11 -20.78 -1.46
CA LEU A 61 -5.60 -20.62 -0.11
C LEU A 61 -6.46 -19.63 0.67
N ARG A 62 -6.84 -19.98 1.89
CA ARG A 62 -7.50 -19.07 2.82
C ARG A 62 -6.61 -18.84 4.03
N ILE A 63 -6.38 -17.58 4.37
CA ILE A 63 -5.71 -17.17 5.61
C ILE A 63 -6.73 -16.39 6.43
N VAL A 64 -7.09 -16.92 7.57
CA VAL A 64 -8.23 -16.44 8.34
C VAL A 64 -7.84 -16.25 9.80
N GLY A 65 -8.05 -15.05 10.34
CA GLY A 65 -8.06 -14.84 11.78
C GLY A 65 -9.39 -15.35 12.39
N LEU A 66 -9.37 -15.72 13.64
CA LEU A 66 -10.63 -16.04 14.33
C LEU A 66 -11.49 -14.79 14.48
N ASP A 67 -10.86 -13.66 14.82
CA ASP A 67 -11.49 -12.36 14.96
C ASP A 67 -10.47 -11.27 14.65
N ALA A 68 -10.85 -10.27 13.85
CA ALA A 68 -9.98 -9.17 13.47
C ALA A 68 -9.51 -8.32 14.68
N GLU A 69 -10.32 -8.17 15.71
CA GLU A 69 -9.95 -7.39 16.90
C GLU A 69 -8.87 -8.08 17.75
N THR A 70 -8.85 -9.41 17.73
CA THR A 70 -7.98 -10.20 18.59
C THR A 70 -6.82 -10.88 17.86
N THR A 71 -6.86 -10.99 16.54
CA THR A 71 -5.79 -11.61 15.74
C THR A 71 -4.98 -10.54 15.01
N VAL A 72 -3.82 -10.19 15.57
CA VAL A 72 -3.01 -9.05 15.12
C VAL A 72 -1.68 -9.53 14.55
N LEU A 73 -1.43 -9.25 13.27
CA LEU A 73 -0.12 -9.35 12.64
C LEU A 73 0.51 -7.96 12.64
N GLN A 74 1.65 -7.80 13.32
CA GLN A 74 2.29 -6.51 13.47
C GLN A 74 3.73 -6.51 12.99
N LEU A 75 4.10 -5.48 12.22
CA LEU A 75 5.50 -5.18 11.92
C LEU A 75 6.15 -4.44 13.11
N PRO A 76 7.47 -4.62 13.33
CA PRO A 76 8.21 -3.79 14.26
C PRO A 76 8.21 -2.33 13.77
N PRO A 77 8.44 -1.37 14.69
CA PRO A 77 8.65 0.01 14.28
C PRO A 77 9.78 0.13 13.26
N LEU A 78 9.60 0.97 12.25
CA LEU A 78 10.60 1.19 11.20
C LEU A 78 11.89 1.76 11.83
N ALA A 79 13.02 1.18 11.45
CA ALA A 79 14.32 1.74 11.80
C ALA A 79 14.61 2.97 10.93
N PHE A 80 14.67 4.14 11.53
CA PHE A 80 15.01 5.39 10.85
C PHE A 80 15.73 6.38 11.77
N ALA A 81 16.43 7.34 11.17
CA ALA A 81 17.02 8.49 11.84
C ALA A 81 17.20 9.66 10.85
N GLU A 82 17.42 10.85 11.39
CA GLU A 82 17.90 12.00 10.64
C GLU A 82 19.34 12.30 11.00
N VAL A 83 20.16 12.63 10.01
CA VAL A 83 21.53 13.13 10.21
C VAL A 83 21.49 14.42 11.04
N ALA A 84 22.19 14.43 12.16
CA ALA A 84 22.26 15.61 13.04
C ALA A 84 23.26 16.64 12.50
N ASP A 85 24.48 16.19 12.24
CA ASP A 85 25.58 17.02 11.72
C ASP A 85 25.97 16.50 10.34
N ALA A 86 26.21 17.41 9.39
CA ALA A 86 26.59 17.03 8.03
C ALA A 86 27.81 16.11 8.03
N ALA A 87 27.68 14.93 7.42
CA ALA A 87 28.77 14.00 7.19
C ALA A 87 29.33 14.19 5.78
N LYS A 88 30.65 14.01 5.62
CA LYS A 88 31.36 14.18 4.36
C LYS A 88 31.57 12.83 3.67
N ALA A 89 31.80 12.86 2.35
CA ALA A 89 32.33 11.70 1.65
C ALA A 89 33.65 11.26 2.31
N GLY A 90 33.81 9.95 2.54
CA GLY A 90 34.95 9.39 3.27
C GLY A 90 34.72 9.18 4.77
N ASP A 91 33.69 9.78 5.35
CA ASP A 91 33.38 9.58 6.77
C ASP A 91 32.89 8.14 7.00
N THR A 92 33.33 7.54 8.10
CA THR A 92 32.91 6.21 8.57
C THR A 92 31.98 6.27 9.77
N ALA A 93 31.54 7.45 10.16
CA ALA A 93 30.62 7.67 11.25
C ALA A 93 29.62 8.77 10.90
N ILE A 94 28.37 8.57 11.27
CA ILE A 94 27.27 9.52 11.06
C ILE A 94 26.65 9.80 12.42
N ARG A 95 26.62 11.07 12.81
CA ARG A 95 25.87 11.50 13.98
C ARG A 95 24.42 11.76 13.60
N VAL A 96 23.48 11.16 14.34
CA VAL A 96 22.04 11.28 14.09
C VAL A 96 21.36 12.02 15.26
N LYS A 97 20.25 12.69 15.00
CA LYS A 97 19.47 13.40 16.02
C LYS A 97 18.93 12.42 17.05
N ARG A 98 18.32 11.36 16.59
CA ARG A 98 17.76 10.26 17.35
C ARG A 98 17.70 9.07 16.40
N HIS A 99 17.95 7.90 16.91
CA HIS A 99 17.73 6.69 16.14
C HIS A 99 16.70 5.79 16.83
N GLN A 100 15.98 5.03 16.04
CA GLN A 100 15.01 4.07 16.50
C GLN A 100 15.25 2.75 15.79
N SER A 101 15.27 1.66 16.56
CA SER A 101 15.33 0.29 16.04
C SER A 101 16.58 -0.08 15.24
N PHE A 102 17.60 0.74 15.14
CA PHE A 102 18.87 0.37 14.51
C PHE A 102 19.66 -0.62 15.37
N ARG A 103 20.38 -1.53 14.70
CA ARG A 103 21.27 -2.50 15.35
C ARG A 103 22.53 -2.74 14.49
N PRO A 104 23.66 -3.12 15.08
CA PRO A 104 24.84 -3.52 14.33
C PRO A 104 24.53 -4.61 13.31
N GLY A 105 25.15 -4.52 12.13
CA GLY A 105 24.91 -5.44 11.03
C GLY A 105 23.75 -5.04 10.10
N MET A 106 22.86 -4.11 10.49
CA MET A 106 21.79 -3.62 9.61
C MET A 106 22.37 -2.88 8.41
N GLN A 107 21.71 -3.05 7.27
CA GLN A 107 21.93 -2.22 6.10
C GLN A 107 21.14 -0.92 6.23
N LEU A 108 21.71 0.17 5.77
CA LEU A 108 21.11 1.50 5.78
C LEU A 108 20.91 2.00 4.36
N HIS A 109 19.80 2.64 4.14
CA HIS A 109 19.56 3.51 3.02
C HIS A 109 19.70 4.96 3.50
N ILE A 110 20.69 5.65 3.00
CA ILE A 110 20.99 7.05 3.36
C ILE A 110 20.62 7.91 2.16
N GLU A 111 19.60 8.73 2.29
CA GLU A 111 19.23 9.69 1.25
C GLU A 111 20.19 10.87 1.30
N ALA A 112 20.93 11.09 0.22
CA ALA A 112 21.86 12.21 0.12
C ALA A 112 21.55 13.03 -1.16
N ASP A 113 21.90 14.34 -1.16
CA ASP A 113 21.76 15.17 -2.35
C ASP A 113 22.64 14.68 -3.50
N GLY A 114 22.06 14.50 -4.69
CA GLY A 114 22.77 14.19 -5.92
C GLY A 114 22.52 12.81 -6.57
N ALA A 115 21.66 11.87 -6.01
CA ALA A 115 21.28 10.61 -6.65
C ALA A 115 20.30 10.80 -7.78
N VAL A 116 20.26 9.81 -8.65
CA VAL A 116 19.29 9.76 -9.73
C VAL A 116 18.14 8.87 -9.28
N ASP A 117 16.99 9.47 -9.11
CA ASP A 117 15.74 8.75 -8.92
C ASP A 117 15.51 7.89 -10.18
N SER A 118 15.30 6.60 -9.98
CA SER A 118 15.15 5.64 -11.07
C SER A 118 13.92 5.92 -11.95
N PHE A 119 12.91 6.57 -11.40
CA PHE A 119 11.66 6.91 -12.08
C PHE A 119 11.73 8.29 -12.74
N THR A 120 12.07 9.32 -11.97
CA THR A 120 12.07 10.70 -12.47
C THR A 120 13.32 11.06 -13.26
N LYS A 121 14.36 10.21 -13.23
CA LYS A 121 15.69 10.46 -13.82
C LYS A 121 16.37 11.72 -13.27
N LYS A 122 15.87 12.26 -12.18
CA LYS A 122 16.50 13.40 -11.49
C LYS A 122 17.54 12.89 -10.50
N PRO A 123 18.62 13.62 -10.30
CA PRO A 123 19.63 13.22 -9.34
C PRO A 123 19.03 13.04 -7.94
N LYS A 124 19.18 11.86 -7.38
CA LYS A 124 18.74 11.53 -6.02
C LYS A 124 19.65 10.44 -5.43
N PRO A 125 20.85 10.77 -4.94
CA PRO A 125 21.76 9.80 -4.40
C PRO A 125 21.19 9.12 -3.17
N TYR A 126 21.44 7.84 -3.12
CA TYR A 126 21.39 7.11 -1.87
C TYR A 126 22.66 6.27 -1.72
N HIS A 127 23.10 6.16 -0.48
CA HIS A 127 24.08 5.18 -0.07
C HIS A 127 23.42 3.96 0.48
N LEU A 128 23.92 2.79 0.15
CA LEU A 128 23.76 1.60 0.94
C LEU A 128 24.99 1.45 1.83
N ALA A 129 24.82 1.61 3.13
CA ALA A 129 25.85 1.43 4.12
C ALA A 129 25.46 0.35 5.12
N LYS A 130 26.43 -0.25 5.81
CA LYS A 130 26.18 -1.25 6.86
C LYS A 130 26.68 -0.70 8.19
N ILE A 131 25.87 -0.83 9.24
CA ILE A 131 26.25 -0.44 10.59
C ILE A 131 27.27 -1.43 11.13
N ALA A 132 28.45 -0.93 11.53
CA ALA A 132 29.47 -1.70 12.26
C ALA A 132 29.15 -1.75 13.75
N LYS A 133 28.88 -0.58 14.34
CA LYS A 133 28.51 -0.40 15.77
C LYS A 133 27.69 0.87 15.96
N ILE A 134 27.07 0.99 17.12
CA ILE A 134 26.29 2.16 17.53
C ILE A 134 26.84 2.65 18.88
N GLU A 135 27.16 3.91 18.98
CA GLU A 135 27.64 4.56 20.21
C GLU A 135 26.80 5.82 20.46
N GLY A 136 25.87 5.73 21.41
CA GLY A 136 24.91 6.81 21.63
C GLY A 136 24.15 7.12 20.34
N ASN A 137 24.22 8.36 19.87
CA ASN A 137 23.61 8.81 18.62
C ASN A 137 24.58 8.76 17.42
N THR A 138 25.65 7.97 17.49
CA THR A 138 26.62 7.83 16.39
C THR A 138 26.53 6.44 15.78
N LEU A 139 26.23 6.39 14.49
CA LEU A 139 26.23 5.17 13.67
C LEU A 139 27.61 5.06 13.03
N HIS A 140 28.40 4.06 13.41
CA HIS A 140 29.66 3.72 12.78
C HIS A 140 29.41 2.76 11.62
N LEU A 141 29.96 3.07 10.47
CA LEU A 141 29.75 2.32 9.22
C LEU A 141 30.89 1.35 8.96
N VAL A 142 30.58 0.24 8.32
CA VAL A 142 31.59 -0.75 7.85
C VAL A 142 32.42 -0.17 6.71
N GLN A 143 31.83 0.68 5.87
CA GLN A 143 32.46 1.33 4.75
C GLN A 143 32.27 2.84 4.84
N PRO A 144 33.22 3.63 4.32
CA PRO A 144 33.06 5.09 4.29
C PRO A 144 31.92 5.49 3.36
N LEU A 145 31.35 6.68 3.62
CA LEU A 145 30.36 7.30 2.75
C LEU A 145 30.98 7.64 1.40
N ASP A 146 30.31 7.28 0.30
CA ASP A 146 30.73 7.70 -1.04
C ASP A 146 30.32 9.17 -1.34
N PHE A 147 29.30 9.70 -0.67
CA PHE A 147 28.75 11.05 -0.85
C PHE A 147 28.54 11.75 0.49
N PRO A 148 28.51 13.08 0.52
CA PRO A 148 28.14 13.80 1.73
C PRO A 148 26.67 13.52 2.08
N ALA A 149 26.40 13.43 3.37
CA ALA A 149 25.06 13.37 3.95
C ALA A 149 24.80 14.66 4.73
N PRO A 150 24.09 15.64 4.17
CA PRO A 150 23.75 16.89 4.86
C PRO A 150 22.94 16.66 6.14
N SER A 151 22.98 17.62 7.06
CA SER A 151 22.09 17.60 8.23
C SER A 151 20.62 17.55 7.77
N GLY A 152 19.79 16.72 8.42
CA GLY A 152 18.40 16.47 8.05
C GLY A 152 18.22 15.36 7.03
N THR A 153 19.30 14.77 6.47
CA THR A 153 19.22 13.60 5.59
C THR A 153 18.55 12.44 6.33
N LEU A 154 17.59 11.81 5.67
CA LEU A 154 16.90 10.63 6.22
C LEU A 154 17.74 9.37 6.02
N ILE A 155 17.85 8.58 7.09
CA ILE A 155 18.48 7.26 7.12
C ILE A 155 17.41 6.26 7.53
N ARG A 156 17.27 5.15 6.81
CA ARG A 156 16.26 4.12 7.10
C ARG A 156 16.74 2.71 6.73
N ASP A 157 16.02 1.71 7.24
CA ASP A 157 16.16 0.34 6.78
C ASP A 157 15.58 0.20 5.34
N PRO A 158 16.38 -0.21 4.35
CA PRO A 158 15.88 -0.44 3.00
C PRO A 158 15.07 -1.73 2.85
N GLN A 159 15.14 -2.61 3.83
CA GLN A 159 14.56 -3.95 3.79
C GLN A 159 13.32 -4.10 4.69
N ALA A 160 12.72 -2.98 5.08
CA ALA A 160 11.51 -3.02 5.90
C ALA A 160 10.42 -3.88 5.21
N PRO A 161 9.86 -4.86 5.93
CA PRO A 161 8.96 -5.85 5.34
C PRO A 161 7.57 -5.28 5.04
N ASN A 162 6.84 -5.95 4.15
CA ASN A 162 5.38 -5.90 4.12
C ASN A 162 4.81 -6.94 5.11
N ILE A 163 3.54 -6.84 5.48
CA ILE A 163 2.94 -7.93 6.28
C ILE A 163 2.74 -9.16 5.38
N PHE A 164 2.03 -8.99 4.26
CA PHE A 164 1.92 -10.03 3.23
C PHE A 164 2.56 -9.59 1.92
N GLU A 165 3.29 -10.53 1.30
CA GLU A 165 3.75 -10.43 -0.08
C GLU A 165 3.17 -11.56 -0.92
N ILE A 166 2.39 -11.23 -1.94
CA ILE A 166 1.69 -12.18 -2.79
C ILE A 166 2.26 -12.07 -4.20
N ARG A 167 2.78 -13.18 -4.75
CA ARG A 167 3.47 -13.15 -6.03
C ARG A 167 3.38 -14.48 -6.80
N GLY A 168 3.92 -14.48 -8.02
CA GLY A 168 3.96 -15.67 -8.88
C GLY A 168 2.60 -16.03 -9.46
N LYS A 169 2.39 -17.30 -9.76
CA LYS A 169 1.13 -17.83 -10.31
C LYS A 169 0.12 -18.07 -9.19
N THR A 170 -0.24 -17.00 -8.48
CA THR A 170 -1.14 -17.07 -7.33
C THR A 170 -2.58 -16.78 -7.76
N GLU A 171 -3.52 -17.62 -7.35
CA GLU A 171 -4.93 -17.57 -7.76
C GLU A 171 -5.84 -18.06 -6.62
N ASP A 172 -7.02 -17.42 -6.49
CA ASP A 172 -8.04 -17.76 -5.50
C ASP A 172 -7.52 -17.72 -4.05
N VAL A 173 -6.86 -16.62 -3.67
CA VAL A 173 -6.37 -16.42 -2.30
C VAL A 173 -7.33 -15.50 -1.55
N GLN A 174 -7.70 -15.90 -0.33
CA GLN A 174 -8.50 -15.10 0.60
C GLN A 174 -7.71 -14.77 1.86
N ILE A 175 -7.75 -13.50 2.27
CA ILE A 175 -7.22 -13.03 3.56
C ILE A 175 -8.36 -12.35 4.30
N SER A 176 -8.66 -12.81 5.52
CA SER A 176 -9.82 -12.28 6.23
C SER A 176 -9.70 -12.28 7.75
N LYS A 177 -10.44 -11.38 8.40
CA LYS A 177 -10.60 -11.29 9.85
C LYS A 177 -9.27 -11.14 10.61
N LEU A 178 -8.40 -10.27 10.10
CA LEU A 178 -7.09 -9.99 10.67
C LEU A 178 -6.94 -8.49 10.90
N THR A 179 -6.26 -8.12 11.96
CA THR A 179 -5.63 -6.81 12.06
C THR A 179 -4.21 -6.89 11.50
N LEU A 180 -3.93 -6.04 10.50
CA LEU A 180 -2.62 -5.84 9.89
C LEU A 180 -2.10 -4.47 10.35
N ASP A 181 -1.15 -4.47 11.27
CA ASP A 181 -0.57 -3.24 11.84
C ASP A 181 0.85 -3.04 11.31
N GLY A 182 1.04 -2.00 10.52
CA GLY A 182 2.33 -1.67 9.91
C GLY A 182 3.40 -1.13 10.87
N GLY A 183 3.06 -0.99 12.16
CA GLY A 183 4.02 -0.58 13.20
C GLY A 183 4.41 0.90 13.18
N ARG A 184 3.79 1.74 12.33
CA ARG A 184 4.04 3.18 12.30
C ARG A 184 3.50 3.84 13.56
N VAL A 185 4.28 4.73 14.13
CA VAL A 185 3.88 5.55 15.29
C VAL A 185 3.72 7.02 14.87
N GLU A 186 2.97 7.77 15.66
CA GLU A 186 2.81 9.21 15.43
C GLU A 186 4.17 9.93 15.46
N GLY A 187 4.38 10.80 14.48
CA GLY A 187 5.65 11.52 14.31
C GLY A 187 6.69 10.81 13.45
N ASP A 188 6.45 9.58 13.03
CA ASP A 188 7.32 8.92 12.06
C ASP A 188 7.26 9.65 10.71
N PRO A 189 8.41 9.83 10.04
CA PRO A 189 8.43 10.48 8.74
C PRO A 189 7.65 9.67 7.70
N PRO A 190 6.99 10.32 6.74
CA PRO A 190 6.38 9.61 5.63
C PRO A 190 7.47 8.93 4.79
N VAL A 191 7.32 7.64 4.56
CA VAL A 191 8.18 6.89 3.64
C VAL A 191 7.43 6.78 2.33
N ARG A 192 7.94 7.42 1.29
CA ARG A 192 7.36 7.43 -0.06
C ARG A 192 8.31 6.78 -1.05
N GLY A 193 7.76 6.22 -2.11
CA GLY A 193 8.52 5.71 -3.23
C GLY A 193 8.99 4.28 -3.07
N HIS A 194 10.21 3.95 -3.42
CA HIS A 194 10.75 2.62 -3.73
C HIS A 194 10.61 1.49 -2.70
N VAL A 195 10.08 1.75 -1.51
CA VAL A 195 9.82 0.73 -0.50
C VAL A 195 8.32 0.64 -0.29
N GLN A 196 7.74 -0.51 -0.51
CA GLN A 196 6.29 -0.68 -0.48
C GLN A 196 5.72 -0.50 0.94
N LEU A 197 6.31 -1.14 1.96
CA LEU A 197 5.90 -1.04 3.36
C LEU A 197 4.39 -1.17 3.57
N CYS A 198 3.81 -2.15 2.88
CA CYS A 198 2.38 -2.36 2.83
C CYS A 198 1.87 -3.30 3.93
N GLY A 199 0.60 -3.16 4.26
CA GLY A 199 -0.14 -4.24 4.91
C GLY A 199 -0.20 -5.47 3.99
N ILE A 200 -0.65 -5.29 2.74
CA ILE A 200 -0.67 -6.35 1.72
C ILE A 200 -0.07 -5.80 0.44
N PHE A 201 0.94 -6.48 -0.09
CA PHE A 201 1.53 -6.20 -1.39
C PHE A 201 1.36 -7.40 -2.31
N ALA A 202 0.62 -7.26 -3.40
CA ALA A 202 0.42 -8.31 -4.38
C ALA A 202 0.95 -7.87 -5.74
N GLN A 203 1.78 -8.71 -6.38
CA GLN A 203 2.41 -8.35 -7.64
C GLN A 203 2.47 -9.53 -8.61
N GLY A 204 1.83 -9.38 -9.76
CA GLY A 204 2.11 -10.17 -10.96
C GLY A 204 3.35 -9.64 -11.70
N PRO A 205 3.96 -10.43 -12.59
CA PRO A 205 5.13 -10.00 -13.36
C PRO A 205 4.74 -8.98 -14.42
N TYR A 206 5.44 -7.85 -14.45
CA TYR A 206 5.25 -6.79 -15.45
C TYR A 206 6.56 -6.03 -15.74
N SER A 207 6.52 -5.24 -16.79
CA SER A 207 7.53 -4.25 -17.14
C SER A 207 6.85 -2.91 -17.40
N TYR A 208 7.44 -1.82 -16.94
CA TYR A 208 6.92 -0.47 -17.22
C TYR A 208 6.85 -0.15 -18.71
N GLU A 209 7.74 -0.73 -19.51
CA GLU A 209 7.79 -0.47 -20.96
C GLU A 209 6.88 -1.39 -21.76
N LYS A 210 6.75 -2.67 -21.36
CA LYS A 210 6.06 -3.71 -22.14
C LYS A 210 4.71 -4.11 -21.59
N GLY A 211 4.39 -3.72 -20.36
CA GLY A 211 3.20 -4.19 -19.65
C GLY A 211 3.39 -5.55 -18.98
N PRO A 212 2.33 -6.32 -18.74
CA PRO A 212 2.40 -7.63 -18.11
C PRO A 212 3.33 -8.58 -18.88
N THR A 213 4.24 -9.25 -18.18
CA THR A 213 5.23 -10.18 -18.75
C THR A 213 4.96 -11.64 -18.39
N GLY A 214 3.89 -11.89 -17.65
CA GLY A 214 3.44 -13.21 -17.25
C GLY A 214 2.03 -13.18 -16.66
N PRO A 215 1.56 -14.27 -16.07
CA PRO A 215 0.22 -14.34 -15.50
C PRO A 215 0.09 -13.38 -14.31
N PRO A 216 -1.01 -12.62 -14.20
CA PRO A 216 -1.28 -11.77 -13.03
C PRO A 216 -1.57 -12.62 -11.78
N VAL A 217 -1.52 -11.99 -10.61
CA VAL A 217 -2.17 -12.52 -9.41
C VAL A 217 -3.68 -12.40 -9.62
N LYS A 218 -4.44 -13.49 -9.43
CA LYS A 218 -5.87 -13.53 -9.74
C LYS A 218 -6.76 -13.81 -8.55
N ASN A 219 -7.95 -13.22 -8.59
CA ASN A 219 -9.03 -13.52 -7.66
C ASN A 219 -8.58 -13.41 -6.18
N LEU A 220 -7.79 -12.38 -5.87
CA LEU A 220 -7.42 -12.09 -4.49
C LEU A 220 -8.63 -11.48 -3.76
N HIS A 221 -9.05 -12.09 -2.68
CA HIS A 221 -10.16 -11.60 -1.86
C HIS A 221 -9.67 -11.19 -0.46
N ILE A 222 -9.80 -9.91 -0.15
CA ILE A 222 -9.45 -9.33 1.15
C ILE A 222 -10.72 -8.83 1.79
N GLU A 223 -11.10 -9.41 2.92
CA GLU A 223 -12.35 -9.04 3.57
C GLU A 223 -12.25 -8.94 5.09
N ARG A 224 -13.03 -8.02 5.69
CA ARG A 224 -13.18 -7.89 7.14
C ARG A 224 -11.84 -7.80 7.87
N CYS A 225 -10.89 -7.07 7.31
CA CYS A 225 -9.59 -6.80 7.89
C CYS A 225 -9.55 -5.38 8.46
N PHE A 226 -8.81 -5.20 9.57
CA PHE A 226 -8.35 -3.89 10.01
C PHE A 226 -6.91 -3.71 9.54
N ILE A 227 -6.64 -2.69 8.71
CA ILE A 227 -5.31 -2.40 8.17
C ILE A 227 -4.95 -0.99 8.63
N GLN A 228 -3.87 -0.88 9.36
CA GLN A 228 -3.56 0.39 10.01
C GLN A 228 -2.06 0.63 10.18
N ASN A 229 -1.72 1.91 10.40
CA ASN A 229 -0.36 2.32 10.77
C ASN A 229 0.71 1.86 9.78
N CYS A 230 0.40 1.85 8.47
CA CYS A 230 1.36 1.48 7.46
C CYS A 230 2.28 2.65 7.11
N HIS A 231 3.59 2.41 7.04
CA HIS A 231 4.57 3.40 6.60
C HIS A 231 4.48 3.73 5.11
N GLY A 232 3.89 2.85 4.32
CA GLY A 232 3.53 3.02 2.93
C GLY A 232 2.02 2.84 2.76
N ARG A 233 1.65 1.86 1.96
CA ARG A 233 0.27 1.57 1.56
C ARG A 233 -0.43 0.58 2.48
N GLY A 234 -1.74 0.66 2.56
CA GLY A 234 -2.54 -0.38 3.21
C GLY A 234 -2.55 -1.66 2.37
N ILE A 235 -3.07 -1.59 1.16
CA ILE A 235 -3.13 -2.67 0.18
C ILE A 235 -2.64 -2.13 -1.15
N ALA A 236 -1.64 -2.78 -1.76
CA ALA A 236 -1.14 -2.42 -3.08
C ALA A 236 -1.18 -3.62 -4.04
N LEU A 237 -1.84 -3.44 -5.18
CA LEU A 237 -2.06 -4.46 -6.20
C LEU A 237 -1.43 -4.03 -7.52
N TYR A 238 -0.42 -4.77 -7.97
CA TYR A 238 0.35 -4.53 -9.20
C TYR A 238 0.17 -5.70 -10.16
N ALA A 239 -0.31 -5.46 -11.37
CA ALA A 239 -0.61 -6.51 -12.33
C ALA A 239 -1.47 -7.64 -11.72
N CYS A 240 -2.52 -7.25 -11.03
CA CYS A 240 -3.51 -8.13 -10.44
C CYS A 240 -4.80 -8.12 -11.27
N GLU A 241 -5.57 -9.19 -11.20
CA GLU A 241 -6.81 -9.33 -11.96
C GLU A 241 -7.94 -9.87 -11.09
N ASN A 242 -9.12 -9.26 -11.18
CA ASN A 242 -10.33 -9.65 -10.46
C ASN A 242 -10.15 -9.70 -8.92
N ALA A 243 -9.37 -8.78 -8.34
CA ALA A 243 -9.27 -8.69 -6.90
C ALA A 243 -10.53 -8.06 -6.29
N LEU A 244 -10.93 -8.50 -5.11
CA LEU A 244 -12.02 -7.94 -4.34
C LEU A 244 -11.52 -7.53 -2.95
N ILE A 245 -11.68 -6.27 -2.61
CA ILE A 245 -11.37 -5.71 -1.29
C ILE A 245 -12.67 -5.18 -0.71
N GLU A 246 -13.17 -5.84 0.34
CA GLU A 246 -14.48 -5.45 0.86
C GLU A 246 -14.59 -5.54 2.40
N ASN A 247 -15.47 -4.71 2.95
CA ASN A 247 -15.80 -4.70 4.38
C ASN A 247 -14.56 -4.54 5.28
N CYS A 248 -13.53 -3.84 4.80
CA CYS A 248 -12.31 -3.56 5.53
C CYS A 248 -12.35 -2.17 6.16
N THR A 249 -11.64 -2.01 7.29
CA THR A 249 -11.29 -0.70 7.83
C THR A 249 -9.82 -0.45 7.58
N ILE A 250 -9.49 0.61 6.82
CA ILE A 250 -8.11 0.95 6.45
C ILE A 250 -7.84 2.37 6.89
N ARG A 251 -6.80 2.58 7.69
CA ARG A 251 -6.53 3.91 8.24
C ARG A 251 -5.06 4.17 8.55
N ASP A 252 -4.73 5.45 8.65
CA ASP A 252 -3.43 5.91 9.14
C ASP A 252 -2.27 5.38 8.28
N THR A 253 -2.46 5.32 6.93
CA THR A 253 -1.41 5.00 5.98
C THR A 253 -0.67 6.26 5.54
N SER A 254 0.66 6.19 5.37
CA SER A 254 1.45 7.35 4.92
C SER A 254 1.29 7.63 3.43
N ASP A 255 0.81 6.66 2.68
CA ASP A 255 0.55 6.74 1.25
C ASP A 255 -0.91 6.28 0.99
N GLU A 256 -1.17 5.50 -0.03
CA GLU A 256 -2.52 5.04 -0.38
C GLU A 256 -3.07 4.03 0.64
N ALA A 257 -4.35 4.13 0.97
CA ALA A 257 -5.01 3.06 1.72
C ALA A 257 -5.22 1.83 0.84
N ILE A 258 -5.71 2.03 -0.40
CA ILE A 258 -5.80 1.01 -1.45
C ILE A 258 -5.18 1.57 -2.72
N ASP A 259 -4.31 0.80 -3.35
CA ASP A 259 -3.63 1.15 -4.58
C ASP A 259 -3.87 0.06 -5.64
N PHE A 260 -4.65 0.40 -6.67
CA PHE A 260 -4.78 -0.38 -7.89
C PHE A 260 -3.77 0.15 -8.89
N ASP A 261 -2.56 -0.37 -8.81
CA ASP A 261 -1.42 0.13 -9.57
C ASP A 261 -1.12 -0.73 -10.80
N HIS A 262 -0.21 -0.30 -11.58
CA HIS A 262 0.34 -0.82 -12.83
C HIS A 262 -0.32 -2.10 -13.36
N PHE A 263 -1.18 -1.94 -14.37
CA PHE A 263 -1.83 -3.06 -15.09
C PHE A 263 -2.82 -3.89 -14.25
N THR A 264 -3.24 -3.38 -13.09
CA THR A 264 -4.32 -4.02 -12.32
C THR A 264 -5.64 -3.82 -13.05
N THR A 265 -6.41 -4.90 -13.18
CA THR A 265 -7.62 -4.91 -14.01
C THR A 265 -8.82 -5.54 -13.31
N ARG A 266 -10.02 -5.02 -13.60
CA ARG A 266 -11.31 -5.59 -13.17
C ARG A 266 -11.41 -5.86 -11.67
N SER A 267 -10.67 -5.10 -10.87
CA SER A 267 -10.63 -5.22 -9.41
C SER A 267 -11.64 -4.29 -8.76
N ILE A 268 -12.12 -4.65 -7.59
CA ILE A 268 -13.21 -3.94 -6.90
C ILE A 268 -12.79 -3.62 -5.47
N ALA A 269 -12.96 -2.36 -5.05
CA ALA A 269 -12.93 -1.94 -3.65
C ALA A 269 -14.33 -1.46 -3.26
N ARG A 270 -14.98 -2.16 -2.31
CA ARG A 270 -16.33 -1.80 -1.90
C ARG A 270 -16.59 -1.99 -0.41
N HIS A 271 -17.55 -1.23 0.11
CA HIS A 271 -17.99 -1.31 1.52
C HIS A 271 -16.82 -1.18 2.51
N ASN A 272 -15.77 -0.44 2.16
CA ASN A 272 -14.64 -0.21 3.05
C ASN A 272 -14.81 1.13 3.77
N HIS A 273 -14.32 1.19 5.01
CA HIS A 273 -14.17 2.43 5.75
C HIS A 273 -12.69 2.86 5.70
N ILE A 274 -12.40 3.97 5.03
CA ILE A 274 -11.05 4.46 4.74
C ILE A 274 -10.84 5.81 5.41
N ALA A 275 -9.85 5.92 6.28
CA ALA A 275 -9.67 7.14 7.06
C ALA A 275 -8.21 7.58 7.21
N ARG A 276 -7.98 8.89 7.21
CA ARG A 276 -6.69 9.55 7.54
C ARG A 276 -5.48 9.00 6.79
N SER A 277 -5.67 8.64 5.53
CA SER A 277 -4.62 8.24 4.58
C SER A 277 -4.21 9.42 3.70
N LEU A 278 -3.02 9.37 3.09
CA LEU A 278 -2.62 10.38 2.11
C LEU A 278 -3.57 10.34 0.91
N ILE A 279 -3.79 9.14 0.35
CA ILE A 279 -4.80 8.90 -0.67
C ILE A 279 -5.69 7.75 -0.20
N GLY A 280 -7.00 7.91 -0.30
CA GLY A 280 -7.93 6.85 0.07
C GLY A 280 -7.82 5.67 -0.90
N VAL A 281 -8.08 5.90 -2.19
CA VAL A 281 -7.86 4.90 -3.25
C VAL A 281 -7.12 5.55 -4.41
N GLU A 282 -6.06 4.90 -4.86
CA GLU A 282 -5.38 5.26 -6.10
C GLU A 282 -5.69 4.26 -7.22
N LEU A 283 -5.89 4.80 -8.41
CA LEU A 283 -6.01 4.05 -9.66
C LEU A 283 -4.90 4.58 -10.58
N ASN A 284 -3.76 3.87 -10.59
CA ASN A 284 -2.60 4.21 -11.40
C ASN A 284 -2.41 3.14 -12.48
N ASP A 285 -2.54 3.51 -13.73
CA ASP A 285 -2.53 2.57 -14.86
C ASP A 285 -3.61 1.45 -14.78
N ALA A 286 -4.57 1.56 -13.88
CA ALA A 286 -5.63 0.59 -13.64
C ALA A 286 -6.69 0.60 -14.76
N ILE A 287 -7.27 -0.54 -15.08
CA ILE A 287 -8.24 -0.66 -16.17
C ILE A 287 -9.51 -1.36 -15.70
N ALA A 288 -10.66 -0.75 -15.96
CA ALA A 288 -11.98 -1.32 -15.64
C ALA A 288 -12.13 -1.74 -14.17
N CYS A 289 -11.46 -1.04 -13.25
CA CYS A 289 -11.59 -1.23 -11.81
C CYS A 289 -12.78 -0.44 -11.28
N THR A 290 -13.35 -0.88 -10.17
CA THR A 290 -14.52 -0.23 -9.55
C THR A 290 -14.21 0.11 -8.09
N VAL A 291 -14.52 1.35 -7.71
CA VAL A 291 -14.50 1.83 -6.33
C VAL A 291 -15.90 2.27 -5.97
N GLU A 292 -16.58 1.47 -5.13
CA GLU A 292 -18.02 1.70 -4.89
C GLU A 292 -18.40 1.52 -3.41
N GLN A 293 -19.37 2.31 -2.95
CA GLN A 293 -19.97 2.15 -1.64
C GLN A 293 -18.95 2.14 -0.49
N ASN A 294 -17.90 2.94 -0.61
CA ASN A 294 -16.90 3.14 0.44
C ASN A 294 -17.15 4.46 1.16
N ASP A 295 -16.73 4.51 2.43
CA ASP A 295 -16.73 5.71 3.25
C ASP A 295 -15.30 6.24 3.38
N PHE A 296 -15.07 7.49 2.96
CA PHE A 296 -13.79 8.18 3.07
C PHE A 296 -13.87 9.29 4.11
N LEU A 297 -13.05 9.22 5.14
CA LEU A 297 -13.03 10.20 6.23
C LEU A 297 -11.64 10.82 6.38
N ALA A 298 -11.55 12.14 6.27
CA ALA A 298 -10.36 12.94 6.55
C ALA A 298 -9.06 12.48 5.81
N CYS A 299 -9.20 11.88 4.63
CA CYS A 299 -8.08 11.60 3.75
C CYS A 299 -7.52 12.89 3.16
N GLN A 300 -6.22 12.95 2.80
CA GLN A 300 -5.68 14.11 2.12
C GLN A 300 -6.31 14.26 0.73
N THR A 301 -6.40 13.18 -0.05
CA THR A 301 -7.20 13.04 -1.28
C THR A 301 -8.06 11.80 -1.15
N GLY A 302 -9.33 11.86 -1.54
CA GLY A 302 -10.22 10.70 -1.45
C GLY A 302 -9.83 9.65 -2.48
N ILE A 303 -10.02 9.94 -3.77
CA ILE A 303 -9.66 9.04 -4.88
C ILE A 303 -8.83 9.81 -5.90
N ASN A 304 -7.73 9.18 -6.37
CA ASN A 304 -6.83 9.74 -7.37
C ASN A 304 -6.69 8.79 -8.56
N LEU A 305 -6.91 9.32 -9.78
CA LEU A 305 -6.72 8.61 -11.04
C LEU A 305 -5.62 9.26 -11.84
N TRP A 306 -4.60 8.49 -12.22
CA TRP A 306 -3.55 8.98 -13.08
C TRP A 306 -2.88 7.83 -13.84
N ARG A 307 -2.07 8.16 -14.83
CA ARG A 307 -1.35 7.18 -15.64
C ARG A 307 0.14 7.47 -15.57
N TRP A 308 0.89 6.48 -15.18
CA TRP A 308 2.35 6.52 -15.15
C TRP A 308 2.97 5.96 -16.43
N CYS A 309 2.54 4.76 -16.82
CA CYS A 309 3.05 4.09 -18.00
C CYS A 309 2.55 4.75 -19.30
N LYS A 310 3.33 4.60 -20.36
CA LYS A 310 3.04 5.25 -21.64
C LYS A 310 2.15 4.43 -22.59
N GLN A 311 1.90 3.16 -22.28
CA GLN A 311 1.08 2.29 -23.11
C GLN A 311 -0.34 2.86 -23.23
N PRO A 312 -0.97 2.79 -24.40
CA PRO A 312 -2.34 3.21 -24.58
C PRO A 312 -3.31 2.28 -23.81
N GLY A 313 -4.50 2.79 -23.53
CA GLY A 313 -5.56 2.00 -22.87
C GLY A 313 -5.39 1.84 -21.35
N LEU A 314 -4.42 2.53 -20.75
CA LEU A 314 -4.24 2.54 -19.30
C LEU A 314 -5.02 3.67 -18.63
N ASN A 315 -5.44 3.45 -17.40
CA ASN A 315 -6.33 4.29 -16.63
C ASN A 315 -7.60 4.69 -17.41
N GLU A 316 -8.26 3.66 -17.90
CA GLU A 316 -9.51 3.79 -18.64
C GLU A 316 -10.61 2.90 -18.07
N LYS A 317 -11.86 3.35 -18.25
CA LYS A 317 -13.08 2.60 -17.90
C LYS A 317 -13.21 2.24 -16.44
N ASN A 318 -12.53 2.97 -15.55
CA ASN A 318 -12.70 2.80 -14.12
C ASN A 318 -14.00 3.48 -13.68
N ILE A 319 -14.64 2.92 -12.65
CA ILE A 319 -15.93 3.37 -12.14
C ILE A 319 -15.78 3.76 -10.67
N ILE A 320 -16.14 4.98 -10.35
CA ILE A 320 -16.18 5.52 -8.98
C ILE A 320 -17.64 5.83 -8.69
N ARG A 321 -18.32 5.01 -7.89
CA ARG A 321 -19.74 5.21 -7.67
C ARG A 321 -20.22 5.00 -6.24
N ASP A 322 -21.25 5.74 -5.89
CA ASP A 322 -22.00 5.55 -4.65
C ASP A 322 -21.10 5.59 -3.38
N ASN A 323 -19.95 6.31 -3.44
CA ASN A 323 -19.08 6.50 -2.30
C ASN A 323 -19.49 7.73 -1.50
N GLN A 324 -19.13 7.75 -0.22
CA GLN A 324 -19.30 8.89 0.66
C GLN A 324 -17.91 9.47 1.01
N PHE A 325 -17.77 10.79 0.86
CA PHE A 325 -16.55 11.51 1.22
C PHE A 325 -16.88 12.58 2.24
N ASP A 326 -16.19 12.55 3.35
CA ASP A 326 -16.31 13.58 4.38
C ASP A 326 -14.93 14.10 4.78
N GLN A 327 -14.82 15.44 4.89
CA GLN A 327 -13.63 16.13 5.38
C GLN A 327 -12.33 15.77 4.63
N THR A 328 -12.39 15.53 3.32
CA THR A 328 -11.15 15.39 2.54
C THR A 328 -10.37 16.70 2.57
N ARG A 329 -9.06 16.63 2.87
CA ARG A 329 -8.23 17.82 3.08
C ARG A 329 -7.85 18.53 1.77
N SER A 330 -7.95 17.84 0.63
CA SER A 330 -7.72 18.37 -0.71
C SER A 330 -8.94 18.08 -1.58
N ASN A 331 -8.80 17.34 -2.68
CA ASN A 331 -9.91 16.97 -3.56
C ASN A 331 -10.52 15.64 -3.14
N ALA A 332 -11.85 15.49 -3.18
CA ALA A 332 -12.46 14.19 -2.92
C ALA A 332 -12.18 13.22 -4.07
N VAL A 333 -12.36 13.65 -5.32
CA VAL A 333 -12.00 12.86 -6.52
C VAL A 333 -11.12 13.72 -7.43
N GLN A 334 -9.97 13.17 -7.82
CA GLN A 334 -9.02 13.81 -8.71
C GLN A 334 -8.74 12.93 -9.92
N ILE A 335 -8.94 13.47 -11.13
CA ILE A 335 -8.69 12.78 -12.39
C ILE A 335 -7.63 13.55 -13.17
N ALA A 336 -6.49 12.91 -13.47
CA ALA A 336 -5.36 13.52 -14.16
C ALA A 336 -5.57 13.61 -15.68
N SER A 337 -4.78 14.46 -16.35
CA SER A 337 -4.89 14.77 -17.77
C SER A 337 -4.62 13.63 -18.74
N ASN A 338 -3.93 12.58 -18.26
CA ASN A 338 -3.52 11.45 -19.07
C ASN A 338 -4.43 10.21 -18.92
N THR A 339 -5.67 10.40 -18.51
CA THR A 339 -6.68 9.36 -18.28
C THR A 339 -7.89 9.54 -19.20
N ALA A 340 -8.66 8.49 -19.45
CA ALA A 340 -9.82 8.56 -20.31
C ALA A 340 -10.99 7.65 -19.90
N GLN A 341 -12.20 8.01 -20.30
CA GLN A 341 -13.39 7.16 -20.20
C GLN A 341 -13.68 6.59 -18.79
N ASN A 342 -13.28 7.29 -17.74
CA ASN A 342 -13.63 6.91 -16.38
C ASN A 342 -14.97 7.55 -15.98
N SER A 343 -15.66 6.93 -15.02
CA SER A 343 -16.98 7.37 -14.59
C SER A 343 -17.00 7.73 -13.11
N VAL A 344 -17.60 8.85 -12.75
CA VAL A 344 -17.82 9.32 -11.37
C VAL A 344 -19.31 9.52 -11.17
N ILE A 345 -20.00 8.61 -10.49
CA ILE A 345 -21.46 8.53 -10.51
C ILE A 345 -22.03 8.38 -9.10
N GLY A 346 -23.03 9.18 -8.75
CA GLY A 346 -23.84 8.99 -7.55
C GLY A 346 -23.07 9.13 -6.22
N ASN A 347 -21.89 9.76 -6.21
CA ASN A 347 -21.14 9.93 -4.97
C ASN A 347 -21.69 11.11 -4.16
N VAL A 348 -21.57 11.00 -2.83
CA VAL A 348 -21.89 12.07 -1.89
C VAL A 348 -20.59 12.65 -1.35
N ILE A 349 -20.34 13.92 -1.56
CA ILE A 349 -19.10 14.61 -1.19
C ILE A 349 -19.43 15.78 -0.28
N THR A 350 -18.88 15.78 0.92
CA THR A 350 -19.05 16.87 1.90
C THR A 350 -17.69 17.36 2.40
N ALA A 351 -17.59 18.71 2.54
CA ALA A 351 -16.45 19.36 3.19
C ALA A 351 -15.07 19.02 2.60
N SER A 352 -14.93 19.08 1.27
CA SER A 352 -13.61 18.97 0.63
C SER A 352 -12.80 20.26 0.82
N GLY A 353 -11.56 20.18 1.26
CA GLY A 353 -10.70 21.34 1.51
C GLY A 353 -10.33 22.13 0.24
N LYS A 354 -10.39 21.48 -0.93
CA LYS A 354 -10.25 22.15 -2.24
C LYS A 354 -11.49 21.91 -3.10
N ASN A 355 -11.40 20.97 -4.07
CA ASN A 355 -12.54 20.70 -4.95
C ASN A 355 -13.25 19.41 -4.54
N GLY A 356 -14.54 19.32 -4.78
CA GLY A 356 -15.25 18.07 -4.70
C GLY A 356 -14.70 17.11 -5.75
N ILE A 357 -14.86 17.45 -7.03
CA ILE A 357 -14.32 16.68 -8.15
C ILE A 357 -13.46 17.60 -9.03
N ILE A 358 -12.26 17.16 -9.40
CA ILE A 358 -11.42 17.83 -10.39
C ILE A 358 -11.22 16.91 -11.59
N LEU A 359 -11.57 17.42 -12.79
CA LEU A 359 -11.56 16.66 -14.04
C LEU A 359 -10.50 17.16 -15.00
N ASN A 360 -9.75 16.19 -15.52
CA ASN A 360 -8.88 16.32 -16.68
C ASN A 360 -9.03 15.09 -17.58
N GLY A 361 -8.22 14.99 -18.63
CA GLY A 361 -8.23 13.85 -19.56
C GLY A 361 -9.36 13.97 -20.58
N GLU A 362 -9.86 12.86 -21.09
CA GLU A 362 -10.86 12.84 -22.16
C GLU A 362 -12.00 11.85 -21.88
N GLY A 363 -13.22 12.23 -22.25
CA GLY A 363 -14.38 11.34 -22.25
C GLY A 363 -14.79 10.83 -20.86
N GLN A 364 -14.50 11.58 -19.79
CA GLN A 364 -14.96 11.21 -18.46
C GLN A 364 -16.48 11.40 -18.37
N ILE A 365 -17.15 10.55 -17.59
CA ILE A 365 -18.59 10.63 -17.32
C ILE A 365 -18.77 11.03 -15.85
N VAL A 366 -19.48 12.13 -15.61
CA VAL A 366 -19.81 12.62 -14.26
C VAL A 366 -21.30 12.79 -14.15
N LYS A 367 -21.95 12.00 -13.28
CA LYS A 367 -23.41 11.99 -13.22
C LYS A 367 -23.95 11.81 -11.79
N GLY A 368 -24.95 12.62 -11.44
CA GLY A 368 -25.75 12.44 -10.22
C GLY A 368 -24.95 12.50 -8.91
N ASN A 369 -23.79 13.19 -8.89
CA ASN A 369 -23.03 13.37 -7.67
C ASN A 369 -23.63 14.52 -6.84
N GLN A 370 -23.74 14.31 -5.52
CA GLN A 370 -24.16 15.34 -4.58
C GLN A 370 -22.92 15.91 -3.91
N ILE A 371 -22.62 17.18 -4.17
CA ILE A 371 -21.40 17.82 -3.68
C ILE A 371 -21.75 19.08 -2.91
N SER A 372 -21.17 19.26 -1.73
CA SER A 372 -21.37 20.43 -0.89
C SER A 372 -20.17 20.75 -0.01
N GLY A 373 -20.00 22.01 0.34
CA GLY A 373 -18.98 22.45 1.28
C GLY A 373 -17.54 22.35 0.76
N SER A 374 -17.35 22.42 -0.55
CA SER A 374 -16.02 22.44 -1.16
C SER A 374 -15.33 23.79 -0.92
N GLY A 375 -14.06 23.77 -0.53
CA GLY A 375 -13.29 24.99 -0.26
C GLY A 375 -13.02 25.84 -1.51
N LEU A 376 -13.03 25.25 -2.71
CA LEU A 376 -12.87 25.96 -3.99
C LEU A 376 -14.09 25.77 -4.90
N LYS A 377 -14.23 24.60 -5.52
CA LYS A 377 -15.34 24.28 -6.45
C LYS A 377 -15.88 22.89 -6.19
N ASP A 378 -17.19 22.74 -6.30
CA ASP A 378 -17.82 21.41 -6.24
C ASP A 378 -17.37 20.56 -7.41
N LEU A 379 -17.38 21.12 -8.62
CA LEU A 379 -16.84 20.48 -9.83
C LEU A 379 -15.91 21.46 -10.57
N ALA A 380 -14.66 21.08 -10.74
CA ALA A 380 -13.64 21.82 -11.48
C ALA A 380 -13.23 21.06 -12.73
N VAL A 381 -13.63 21.54 -13.90
CA VAL A 381 -13.16 21.02 -15.20
C VAL A 381 -11.96 21.85 -15.63
N GLN A 382 -10.80 21.21 -15.78
CA GLN A 382 -9.56 21.88 -16.18
C GLN A 382 -9.23 21.68 -17.66
N ALA A 383 -9.44 20.48 -18.19
CA ALA A 383 -9.19 20.15 -19.59
C ALA A 383 -10.01 18.95 -20.05
N GLY A 384 -10.19 18.83 -21.37
CA GLY A 384 -10.89 17.71 -22.02
C GLY A 384 -12.38 17.95 -22.26
N LYS A 385 -12.98 17.01 -22.99
CA LYS A 385 -14.43 16.96 -23.22
C LYS A 385 -15.03 15.84 -22.36
N HIS A 386 -16.04 16.17 -21.59
CA HIS A 386 -16.65 15.27 -20.62
C HIS A 386 -18.16 15.24 -20.77
N GLU A 387 -18.78 14.12 -20.40
CA GLU A 387 -20.23 14.04 -20.23
C GLU A 387 -20.57 14.36 -18.77
N ILE A 388 -21.21 15.51 -18.54
CA ILE A 388 -21.57 15.98 -17.20
C ILE A 388 -23.08 16.12 -17.14
N THR A 389 -23.70 15.39 -16.23
CA THR A 389 -25.13 15.43 -15.95
C THR A 389 -25.34 15.61 -14.45
N PRO A 390 -26.22 16.53 -14.03
CA PRO A 390 -26.56 16.75 -12.62
C PRO A 390 -26.96 15.47 -11.88
#